data_d71a66eaef3674d1ee344bae9f0c3dc4
#
_entry.id   d71a66eaef3674d1ee344bae9f0c3dc4
#
_cell.length_a   1.000
_cell.length_b   1.000
_cell.length_c   1.000
_cell.angle_alpha   90.00
_cell.angle_beta   90.00
_cell.angle_gamma   90.00
#
_symmetry.space_group_name_H-M   'P 1'
#
loop_
_entity.id
_entity.type
_entity.pdbx_description
1 polymer ?
#
loop_
_entity_poly.entity_id
_entity_poly.type
_entity_poly.pdbx_seq_one_letter_code
_entity_poly.pdbx_strand_id
1 'polypeptide(L)'
;KLEVIYNRIHELRMRFEVLWRDADIAHLQRVASGADATASEGERDARQAQLRDDFAFVAQCNVGGEFLADAAVERLHAIGSQTWLRHFDNHLGLASEELKRLLAVAPEAPALPATERLLADRPEHVVPWADDRPPVEKDHPNNRYGFDMVLPAHKQNMGELHNLGIRRGTLTDEDRFKINDHIVQ
;
A
#
# COMPACT_ATOMS: atom_id res chain seq x y z
N LYS A 1 -18.07 15.44 -0.62
CA LYS A 1 -16.75 15.08 -1.13
C LYS A 1 -16.31 13.75 -0.56
N LEU A 2 -15.72 12.91 -1.39
CA LEU A 2 -15.34 11.54 -1.01
C LEU A 2 -13.99 11.47 -0.27
N GLU A 3 -13.17 12.50 -0.32
CA GLU A 3 -11.85 12.55 0.31
C GLU A 3 -11.86 12.39 1.84
N VAL A 4 -12.98 12.66 2.50
CA VAL A 4 -13.13 12.47 3.95
C VAL A 4 -13.43 11.03 4.35
N ILE A 5 -13.67 10.15 3.38
CA ILE A 5 -14.05 8.75 3.59
C ILE A 5 -12.90 7.82 3.18
N TYR A 6 -11.70 8.34 3.12
CA TYR A 6 -10.56 7.54 2.71
C TYR A 6 -10.25 6.43 3.72
N ASN A 7 -10.36 5.19 3.25
CA ASN A 7 -9.97 4.02 4.02
C ASN A 7 -9.29 3.01 3.08
N ARG A 8 -7.97 2.93 3.14
CA ARG A 8 -7.13 2.14 2.24
C ARG A 8 -7.46 0.64 2.25
N ILE A 9 -7.93 0.10 3.37
CA ILE A 9 -8.36 -1.31 3.43
C ILE A 9 -9.62 -1.57 2.59
N HIS A 10 -10.50 -0.57 2.44
CA HIS A 10 -11.66 -0.70 1.55
C HIS A 10 -11.26 -0.65 0.08
N GLU A 11 -10.31 0.22 -0.28
CA GLU A 11 -9.73 0.24 -1.62
C GLU A 11 -9.05 -1.09 -1.95
N LEU A 12 -8.23 -1.60 -1.05
CA LEU A 12 -7.58 -2.89 -1.22
C LEU A 12 -8.60 -4.04 -1.38
N ARG A 13 -9.68 -4.04 -0.59
CA ARG A 13 -10.76 -5.01 -0.74
C ARG A 13 -11.34 -4.96 -2.16
N MET A 14 -11.53 -3.77 -2.73
CA MET A 14 -12.01 -3.63 -4.11
C MET A 14 -11.03 -4.20 -5.14
N ARG A 15 -9.72 -4.07 -4.93
CA ARG A 15 -8.72 -4.71 -5.79
C ARG A 15 -8.82 -6.25 -5.73
N PHE A 16 -9.05 -6.84 -4.55
CA PHE A 16 -9.30 -8.27 -4.39
C PHE A 16 -10.62 -8.70 -5.06
N GLU A 17 -11.66 -7.87 -5.00
CA GLU A 17 -12.91 -8.09 -5.71
C GLU A 17 -12.74 -8.08 -7.24
N VAL A 18 -11.85 -7.26 -7.77
CA VAL A 18 -11.47 -7.30 -9.19
C VAL A 18 -10.84 -8.65 -9.52
N LEU A 19 -9.80 -9.07 -8.78
CA LEU A 19 -9.14 -10.37 -9.01
C LEU A 19 -10.11 -11.57 -8.86
N TRP A 20 -11.08 -11.46 -7.97
CA TRP A 20 -12.13 -12.48 -7.82
C TRP A 20 -12.95 -12.62 -9.10
N ARG A 21 -13.40 -11.50 -9.68
CA ARG A 21 -14.16 -11.48 -10.93
C ARG A 21 -13.30 -11.86 -12.13
N ASP A 22 -12.02 -11.52 -12.13
CA ASP A 22 -11.09 -11.96 -13.15
C ASP A 22 -10.96 -13.50 -13.17
N ALA A 23 -11.01 -14.15 -12.01
CA ALA A 23 -11.06 -15.61 -11.94
C ALA A 23 -12.34 -16.20 -12.56
N ASP A 24 -13.51 -15.58 -12.33
CA ASP A 24 -14.77 -15.97 -12.97
C ASP A 24 -14.72 -15.77 -14.49
N ILE A 25 -14.20 -14.62 -14.93
CA ILE A 25 -14.05 -14.30 -16.37
C ILE A 25 -13.12 -15.32 -17.04
N ALA A 26 -11.98 -15.62 -16.42
CA ALA A 26 -11.02 -16.60 -16.94
C ALA A 26 -11.66 -18.00 -17.08
N HIS A 27 -12.45 -18.42 -16.10
CA HIS A 27 -13.22 -19.67 -16.17
C HIS A 27 -14.17 -19.65 -17.37
N LEU A 28 -15.01 -18.62 -17.48
CA LEU A 28 -15.99 -18.52 -18.57
C LEU A 28 -15.34 -18.48 -19.95
N GLN A 29 -14.21 -17.77 -20.09
CA GLN A 29 -13.45 -17.72 -21.35
C GLN A 29 -12.87 -19.08 -21.74
N ARG A 30 -12.33 -19.85 -20.78
CA ARG A 30 -11.83 -21.20 -21.01
C ARG A 30 -12.94 -22.14 -21.46
N VAL A 31 -14.07 -22.14 -20.77
CA VAL A 31 -15.24 -22.97 -21.16
C VAL A 31 -15.72 -22.57 -22.55
N ALA A 32 -15.85 -21.29 -22.86
CA ALA A 32 -16.23 -20.80 -24.16
C ALA A 32 -15.24 -21.19 -25.28
N SER A 33 -13.97 -21.36 -24.95
CA SER A 33 -12.93 -21.86 -25.89
C SER A 33 -12.86 -23.38 -26.00
N GLY A 34 -13.73 -24.13 -25.32
CA GLY A 34 -13.84 -25.58 -25.37
C GLY A 34 -13.01 -26.34 -24.32
N ALA A 35 -12.53 -25.65 -23.27
CA ALA A 35 -11.90 -26.35 -22.16
C ALA A 35 -12.91 -27.14 -21.33
N ASP A 36 -12.43 -28.15 -20.59
CA ASP A 36 -13.25 -28.92 -19.67
C ASP A 36 -13.82 -28.00 -18.58
N ALA A 37 -15.14 -27.94 -18.48
CA ALA A 37 -15.85 -27.04 -17.58
C ALA A 37 -15.56 -27.36 -16.10
N THR A 38 -15.53 -28.66 -15.74
CA THR A 38 -15.30 -29.10 -14.37
C THR A 38 -13.87 -28.79 -13.90
N ALA A 39 -12.88 -29.08 -14.75
CA ALA A 39 -11.49 -28.75 -14.45
C ALA A 39 -11.30 -27.23 -14.30
N SER A 40 -11.85 -26.45 -15.21
CA SER A 40 -11.78 -24.98 -15.17
C SER A 40 -12.53 -24.39 -13.96
N GLU A 41 -13.63 -24.98 -13.52
CA GLU A 41 -14.34 -24.60 -12.31
C GLU A 41 -13.47 -24.85 -11.06
N GLY A 42 -12.83 -26.02 -10.98
CA GLY A 42 -11.91 -26.32 -9.89
C GLY A 42 -10.75 -25.34 -9.78
N GLU A 43 -10.18 -24.88 -10.91
CA GLU A 43 -9.13 -23.87 -10.92
C GLU A 43 -9.64 -22.48 -10.45
N ARG A 44 -10.84 -22.08 -10.88
CA ARG A 44 -11.51 -20.86 -10.39
C ARG A 44 -11.70 -20.92 -8.88
N ASP A 45 -12.25 -22.01 -8.37
CA ASP A 45 -12.56 -22.19 -6.96
C ASP A 45 -11.28 -22.18 -6.10
N ALA A 46 -10.24 -22.84 -6.57
CA ALA A 46 -8.92 -22.80 -5.91
C ALA A 46 -8.35 -21.37 -5.89
N ARG A 47 -8.44 -20.64 -7.00
CA ARG A 47 -8.00 -19.24 -7.07
C ARG A 47 -8.78 -18.32 -6.13
N GLN A 48 -10.09 -18.47 -6.07
CA GLN A 48 -10.95 -17.69 -5.19
C GLN A 48 -10.72 -18.03 -3.70
N ALA A 49 -10.47 -19.29 -3.38
CA ALA A 49 -10.07 -19.68 -2.03
C ALA A 49 -8.74 -19.04 -1.62
N GLN A 50 -7.74 -19.03 -2.52
CA GLN A 50 -6.46 -18.37 -2.29
C GLN A 50 -6.64 -16.87 -2.07
N LEU A 51 -7.42 -16.17 -2.87
CA LEU A 51 -7.70 -14.73 -2.72
C LEU A 51 -8.35 -14.41 -1.38
N ARG A 52 -9.27 -15.26 -0.92
CA ARG A 52 -9.91 -15.12 0.40
C ARG A 52 -8.91 -15.25 1.54
N ASP A 53 -8.03 -16.25 1.47
CA ASP A 53 -6.96 -16.47 2.46
C ASP A 53 -5.93 -15.33 2.45
N ASP A 54 -5.52 -14.87 1.26
CA ASP A 54 -4.60 -13.74 1.09
C ASP A 54 -5.20 -12.44 1.66
N PHE A 55 -6.46 -12.13 1.38
CA PHE A 55 -7.10 -10.94 1.93
C PHE A 55 -7.26 -11.02 3.44
N ALA A 56 -7.64 -12.18 3.99
CA ALA A 56 -7.74 -12.37 5.44
C ALA A 56 -6.39 -12.14 6.13
N PHE A 57 -5.30 -12.63 5.54
CA PHE A 57 -3.95 -12.41 6.04
C PHE A 57 -3.54 -10.93 6.01
N VAL A 58 -3.76 -10.24 4.89
CA VAL A 58 -3.47 -8.79 4.78
C VAL A 58 -4.31 -7.97 5.76
N ALA A 59 -5.59 -8.31 5.92
CA ALA A 59 -6.46 -7.65 6.89
C ALA A 59 -5.96 -7.85 8.34
N GLN A 60 -5.44 -9.02 8.66
CA GLN A 60 -4.81 -9.29 9.97
C GLN A 60 -3.55 -8.43 10.16
N CYS A 61 -2.67 -8.33 9.15
CA CYS A 61 -1.50 -7.45 9.19
C CYS A 61 -1.90 -5.98 9.37
N ASN A 62 -3.01 -5.54 8.75
CA ASN A 62 -3.50 -4.16 8.87
C ASN A 62 -4.03 -3.82 10.29
N VAL A 63 -4.53 -4.80 11.02
CA VAL A 63 -4.89 -4.61 12.44
C VAL A 63 -3.63 -4.45 13.29
N GLY A 64 -2.54 -5.10 12.87
CA GLY A 64 -1.27 -5.11 13.58
C GLY A 64 -1.25 -6.07 14.77
N GLY A 65 -0.09 -6.18 15.40
CA GLY A 65 0.15 -7.06 16.53
C GLY A 65 1.46 -6.71 17.24
N GLU A 66 1.82 -7.49 18.24
CA GLU A 66 3.06 -7.27 18.98
C GLU A 66 4.31 -7.53 18.14
N PHE A 67 4.22 -8.49 17.22
CA PHE A 67 5.35 -8.89 16.39
C PHE A 67 4.89 -9.50 15.05
N LEU A 68 5.55 -9.10 13.97
CA LEU A 68 5.39 -9.66 12.62
C LEU A 68 6.68 -10.40 12.21
N ALA A 69 6.59 -11.71 12.03
CA ALA A 69 7.72 -12.56 11.65
C ALA A 69 8.18 -12.32 10.19
N ASP A 70 9.43 -12.65 9.88
CA ASP A 70 10.00 -12.50 8.54
C ASP A 70 9.19 -13.23 7.46
N ALA A 71 8.76 -14.46 7.73
CA ALA A 71 7.92 -15.24 6.82
C ALA A 71 6.57 -14.55 6.52
N ALA A 72 6.02 -13.80 7.49
CA ALA A 72 4.80 -13.02 7.27
C ALA A 72 5.05 -11.82 6.34
N VAL A 73 6.20 -11.15 6.48
CA VAL A 73 6.62 -10.08 5.58
C VAL A 73 6.86 -10.61 4.16
N GLU A 74 7.54 -11.75 4.03
CA GLU A 74 7.72 -12.40 2.72
C GLU A 74 6.38 -12.77 2.07
N ARG A 75 5.43 -13.28 2.86
CA ARG A 75 4.06 -13.54 2.38
C ARG A 75 3.35 -12.25 1.92
N LEU A 76 3.48 -11.15 2.66
CA LEU A 76 2.95 -9.84 2.21
C LEU A 76 3.51 -9.42 0.87
N HIS A 77 4.82 -9.54 0.66
CA HIS A 77 5.46 -9.22 -0.61
C HIS A 77 4.98 -10.14 -1.74
N ALA A 78 4.83 -11.43 -1.49
CA ALA A 78 4.30 -12.38 -2.46
C ALA A 78 2.85 -12.02 -2.87
N ILE A 79 1.99 -11.72 -1.90
CA ILE A 79 0.61 -11.26 -2.15
C ILE A 79 0.63 -9.94 -2.93
N GLY A 80 1.44 -8.98 -2.51
CA GLY A 80 1.55 -7.67 -3.15
C GLY A 80 2.05 -7.74 -4.59
N SER A 81 2.84 -8.75 -4.95
CA SER A 81 3.36 -8.94 -6.31
C SER A 81 2.32 -9.39 -7.33
N GLN A 82 1.15 -9.88 -6.89
CA GLN A 82 0.03 -10.18 -7.77
C GLN A 82 -0.40 -8.92 -8.52
N THR A 83 -0.88 -9.08 -9.75
CA THR A 83 -1.22 -7.94 -10.61
C THR A 83 -2.70 -7.94 -10.97
N TRP A 84 -3.24 -6.75 -11.19
CA TRP A 84 -4.56 -6.50 -11.71
C TRP A 84 -4.53 -5.41 -12.78
N LEU A 85 -5.57 -5.30 -13.61
CA LEU A 85 -5.65 -4.30 -14.66
C LEU A 85 -6.51 -3.12 -14.22
N ARG A 86 -5.90 -1.92 -14.24
CA ARG A 86 -6.60 -0.66 -14.01
C ARG A 86 -6.98 -0.03 -15.35
N HIS A 87 -8.25 0.28 -15.52
CA HIS A 87 -8.83 0.84 -16.75
C HIS A 87 -9.09 2.35 -16.67
N PHE A 88 -8.93 2.96 -15.48
CA PHE A 88 -9.17 4.38 -15.28
C PHE A 88 -7.86 5.12 -15.01
N ASP A 89 -7.79 6.37 -15.47
CA ASP A 89 -6.64 7.23 -15.23
C ASP A 89 -6.54 7.56 -13.73
N ASN A 90 -5.38 7.29 -13.13
CA ASN A 90 -5.10 7.53 -11.72
C ASN A 90 -4.69 8.98 -11.40
N HIS A 91 -4.57 9.85 -12.41
CA HIS A 91 -4.38 11.27 -12.19
C HIS A 91 -5.69 11.99 -11.85
N LEU A 92 -6.83 11.39 -12.19
CA LEU A 92 -8.13 12.00 -12.00
C LEU A 92 -8.63 11.88 -10.56
N GLY A 93 -9.18 12.96 -10.03
CA GLY A 93 -9.84 12.99 -8.73
C GLY A 93 -8.93 13.09 -7.51
N LEU A 94 -7.62 13.23 -7.70
CA LEU A 94 -6.65 13.39 -6.63
C LEU A 94 -6.71 14.80 -6.00
N ALA A 95 -6.37 14.88 -4.72
CA ALA A 95 -6.12 16.15 -4.06
C ALA A 95 -4.85 16.82 -4.65
N SER A 96 -4.78 18.14 -4.56
CA SER A 96 -3.72 18.95 -5.20
C SER A 96 -2.30 18.47 -4.85
N GLU A 97 -2.02 18.21 -3.57
CA GLU A 97 -0.69 17.78 -3.13
C GLU A 97 -0.38 16.33 -3.54
N GLU A 98 -1.38 15.48 -3.60
CA GLU A 98 -1.24 14.11 -4.07
C GLU A 98 -0.95 14.08 -5.58
N LEU A 99 -1.72 14.82 -6.36
CA LEU A 99 -1.49 14.98 -7.80
C LEU A 99 -0.08 15.55 -8.09
N LYS A 100 0.36 16.55 -7.32
CA LYS A 100 1.69 17.13 -7.45
C LYS A 100 2.80 16.08 -7.24
N ARG A 101 2.68 15.22 -6.21
CA ARG A 101 3.64 14.13 -5.99
C ARG A 101 3.62 13.11 -7.12
N LEU A 102 2.41 12.73 -7.59
CA LEU A 102 2.27 11.79 -8.69
C LEU A 102 2.91 12.34 -9.97
N LEU A 103 2.61 13.60 -10.35
CA LEU A 103 3.17 14.24 -11.53
C LEU A 103 4.70 14.42 -11.45
N ALA A 104 5.28 14.51 -10.26
CA ALA A 104 6.73 14.59 -10.10
C ALA A 104 7.44 13.28 -10.50
N VAL A 105 6.78 12.13 -10.41
CA VAL A 105 7.34 10.81 -10.74
C VAL A 105 6.74 10.20 -12.00
N ALA A 106 5.51 10.56 -12.35
CA ALA A 106 4.77 10.09 -13.53
C ALA A 106 4.02 11.26 -14.18
N PRO A 107 4.72 12.13 -14.92
CA PRO A 107 4.12 13.35 -15.49
C PRO A 107 3.12 13.08 -16.62
N GLU A 108 3.23 11.93 -17.27
CA GLU A 108 2.35 11.54 -18.37
C GLU A 108 1.23 10.61 -17.90
N ALA A 109 0.05 10.79 -18.48
CA ALA A 109 -1.05 9.88 -18.24
C ALA A 109 -0.67 8.46 -18.68
N PRO A 110 -0.95 7.43 -17.87
CA PRO A 110 -0.56 6.08 -18.18
C PRO A 110 -1.33 5.53 -19.39
N ALA A 111 -0.67 4.68 -20.18
CA ALA A 111 -1.37 3.87 -21.15
C ALA A 111 -2.35 2.93 -20.43
N LEU A 112 -3.60 2.89 -20.92
CA LEU A 112 -4.65 2.05 -20.33
C LEU A 112 -5.02 0.88 -21.27
N PRO A 113 -5.30 -0.31 -20.71
CA PRO A 113 -5.27 -0.65 -19.29
C PRO A 113 -3.84 -0.70 -18.74
N ALA A 114 -3.64 -0.20 -17.53
CA ALA A 114 -2.35 -0.26 -16.83
C ALA A 114 -2.29 -1.49 -15.92
N THR A 115 -1.17 -2.21 -15.93
CA THR A 115 -0.94 -3.32 -15.01
C THR A 115 -0.42 -2.78 -13.68
N GLU A 116 -1.17 -3.03 -12.63
CA GLU A 116 -0.88 -2.57 -11.27
C GLU A 116 -0.56 -3.74 -10.36
N ARG A 117 0.34 -3.54 -9.40
CA ARG A 117 0.52 -4.50 -8.30
C ARG A 117 -0.63 -4.39 -7.30
N LEU A 118 -0.98 -5.52 -6.69
CA LEU A 118 -2.04 -5.58 -5.70
C LEU A 118 -1.71 -4.73 -4.46
N LEU A 119 -0.44 -4.77 -4.01
CA LEU A 119 0.13 -3.88 -3.00
C LEU A 119 1.46 -3.34 -3.52
N ALA A 120 1.74 -2.08 -3.30
CA ALA A 120 3.00 -1.46 -3.72
C ALA A 120 3.44 -0.32 -2.80
N ASP A 121 4.76 -0.20 -2.64
CA ASP A 121 5.39 1.02 -2.20
C ASP A 121 5.81 1.80 -3.44
N ARG A 122 5.18 2.95 -3.66
CA ARG A 122 5.40 3.79 -4.84
C ARG A 122 6.16 5.05 -4.45
N PRO A 123 6.95 5.65 -5.35
CA PRO A 123 7.66 6.90 -5.06
C PRO A 123 6.73 8.03 -4.59
N GLU A 124 5.54 8.16 -5.17
CA GLU A 124 4.54 9.15 -4.78
C GLU A 124 3.93 8.93 -3.38
N HIS A 125 4.13 7.75 -2.79
CA HIS A 125 3.73 7.46 -1.40
C HIS A 125 4.68 8.09 -0.38
N VAL A 126 5.85 8.54 -0.80
CA VAL A 126 6.87 9.11 0.08
C VAL A 126 6.77 10.63 0.07
N VAL A 127 6.72 11.21 1.28
CA VAL A 127 6.84 12.66 1.49
C VAL A 127 8.23 12.94 2.03
N PRO A 128 9.13 13.55 1.24
CA PRO A 128 10.46 13.88 1.72
C PRO A 128 10.44 15.02 2.74
N TRP A 129 11.48 15.11 3.53
CA TRP A 129 11.77 16.34 4.28
C TRP A 129 12.09 17.47 3.31
N ALA A 130 11.54 18.66 3.60
CA ALA A 130 11.82 19.91 2.91
C ALA A 130 12.49 20.89 3.90
N ASP A 131 12.24 22.18 3.74
CA ASP A 131 12.76 23.23 4.63
C ASP A 131 12.21 23.14 6.06
N ASP A 132 11.21 22.30 6.28
CA ASP A 132 10.57 22.03 7.57
C ASP A 132 11.22 20.87 8.35
N ARG A 133 12.42 20.43 7.95
CA ARG A 133 13.19 19.43 8.70
C ARG A 133 13.54 19.96 10.10
N PRO A 134 13.08 19.30 11.19
CA PRO A 134 13.34 19.78 12.54
C PRO A 134 14.81 19.59 12.94
N PRO A 135 15.37 20.48 13.77
CA PRO A 135 16.75 20.41 14.25
C PRO A 135 16.84 19.46 15.47
N VAL A 136 16.75 18.17 15.22
CA VAL A 136 16.68 17.14 16.29
C VAL A 136 18.01 16.48 16.62
N GLU A 137 19.07 16.73 15.85
CA GLU A 137 20.40 16.26 16.17
C GLU A 137 20.92 17.02 17.40
N LYS A 138 21.53 16.31 18.35
CA LYS A 138 21.99 16.83 19.65
C LYS A 138 22.82 18.10 19.54
N ASP A 139 23.68 18.13 18.53
CA ASP A 139 24.63 19.25 18.32
C ASP A 139 24.14 20.31 17.33
N HIS A 140 22.86 20.22 16.89
CA HIS A 140 22.31 21.20 15.95
C HIS A 140 22.13 22.57 16.62
N PRO A 141 22.61 23.69 16.01
CA PRO A 141 22.59 25.04 16.64
C PRO A 141 21.20 25.49 17.10
N ASN A 142 20.13 25.03 16.42
CA ASN A 142 18.73 25.38 16.74
C ASN A 142 18.06 24.39 17.69
N ASN A 143 18.75 23.32 18.11
CA ASN A 143 18.24 22.36 19.08
C ASN A 143 18.46 22.91 20.50
N ARG A 144 17.58 23.80 20.94
CA ARG A 144 17.67 24.50 22.22
C ARG A 144 17.57 23.59 23.43
N TYR A 145 16.99 22.43 23.29
CA TYR A 145 16.71 21.52 24.39
C TYR A 145 17.66 20.32 24.44
N GLY A 146 18.57 20.20 23.48
CA GLY A 146 19.55 19.11 23.43
C GLY A 146 18.93 17.72 23.20
N PHE A 147 17.81 17.63 22.50
CA PHE A 147 17.21 16.34 22.17
C PHE A 147 18.09 15.58 21.18
N ASP A 148 18.23 14.29 21.43
CA ASP A 148 18.91 13.36 20.56
C ASP A 148 17.88 12.39 19.98
N MET A 149 17.19 12.82 18.93
CA MET A 149 16.12 12.05 18.26
C MET A 149 16.62 11.53 16.93
N VAL A 150 16.34 10.26 16.66
CA VAL A 150 16.60 9.68 15.33
C VAL A 150 15.56 10.20 14.36
N LEU A 151 16.01 11.00 13.39
CA LEU A 151 15.17 11.49 12.32
C LEU A 151 14.93 10.38 11.31
N PRO A 152 13.68 10.03 10.98
CA PRO A 152 13.39 9.07 9.93
C PRO A 152 13.81 9.60 8.55
N ALA A 153 14.07 8.70 7.61
CA ALA A 153 14.53 9.04 6.26
C ALA A 153 13.56 9.99 5.52
N HIS A 154 12.29 9.88 5.82
CA HIS A 154 11.23 10.67 5.20
C HIS A 154 10.32 11.30 6.25
N LYS A 155 9.68 12.40 5.89
CA LYS A 155 8.67 13.05 6.73
C LYS A 155 7.43 12.15 6.93
N GLN A 156 7.05 11.42 5.86
CA GLN A 156 5.97 10.45 5.88
C GLN A 156 6.21 9.39 4.80
N ASN A 157 5.89 8.14 5.10
CA ASN A 157 5.87 7.06 4.14
C ASN A 157 4.49 6.38 4.17
N MET A 158 3.74 6.53 3.08
CA MET A 158 2.41 5.97 2.89
C MET A 158 2.43 4.67 2.08
N GLY A 159 3.61 4.06 1.88
CA GLY A 159 3.77 2.79 1.19
C GLY A 159 2.91 1.70 1.81
N GLU A 160 2.26 0.89 0.99
CA GLU A 160 1.32 -0.12 1.47
C GLU A 160 2.06 -1.27 2.16
N LEU A 161 3.13 -1.78 1.53
CA LEU A 161 3.96 -2.83 2.11
C LEU A 161 4.77 -2.31 3.32
N HIS A 162 5.26 -1.07 3.25
CA HIS A 162 5.93 -0.40 4.36
C HIS A 162 5.04 -0.39 5.62
N ASN A 163 3.80 0.05 5.48
CA ASN A 163 2.87 0.16 6.61
C ASN A 163 2.36 -1.21 7.10
N LEU A 164 2.07 -2.13 6.19
CA LEU A 164 1.61 -3.48 6.56
C LEU A 164 2.75 -4.34 7.13
N GLY A 165 4.00 -4.05 6.77
CA GLY A 165 5.20 -4.77 7.18
C GLY A 165 5.82 -4.32 8.50
N ILE A 166 5.17 -3.46 9.28
CA ILE A 166 5.67 -2.99 10.57
C ILE A 166 5.93 -4.17 11.50
N ARG A 167 7.19 -4.33 11.91
CA ARG A 167 7.64 -5.51 12.67
C ARG A 167 7.16 -5.53 14.11
N ARG A 168 6.96 -4.36 14.72
CA ARG A 168 6.55 -4.23 16.14
C ARG A 168 5.57 -3.08 16.32
N GLY A 169 4.42 -3.40 16.91
CA GLY A 169 3.35 -2.44 17.13
C GLY A 169 2.66 -2.04 15.81
N THR A 170 2.12 -0.83 15.78
CA THR A 170 1.28 -0.31 14.68
C THR A 170 1.78 1.03 14.12
N LEU A 171 2.89 1.55 14.63
CA LEU A 171 3.45 2.85 14.25
C LEU A 171 4.70 2.68 13.41
N THR A 172 4.80 3.40 12.31
CA THR A 172 6.04 3.54 11.54
C THR A 172 7.06 4.38 12.32
N ASP A 173 8.29 4.44 11.83
CA ASP A 173 9.31 5.32 12.44
C ASP A 173 8.94 6.80 12.27
N GLU A 174 8.31 7.16 11.15
CA GLU A 174 7.77 8.50 10.89
C GLU A 174 6.65 8.86 11.88
N ASP A 175 5.73 7.94 12.18
CA ASP A 175 4.67 8.16 13.16
C ASP A 175 5.23 8.35 14.58
N ARG A 176 6.18 7.49 14.97
CA ARG A 176 6.86 7.59 16.28
C ARG A 176 7.59 8.90 16.41
N PHE A 177 8.32 9.30 15.35
CA PHE A 177 9.02 10.57 15.32
C PHE A 177 8.04 11.73 15.50
N LYS A 178 6.95 11.76 14.74
CA LYS A 178 5.93 12.81 14.79
C LYS A 178 5.29 12.95 16.18
N ILE A 179 5.02 11.82 16.84
CA ILE A 179 4.49 11.82 18.21
C ILE A 179 5.52 12.41 19.19
N ASN A 180 6.77 11.98 19.08
CA ASN A 180 7.84 12.46 19.96
C ASN A 180 8.14 13.95 19.72
N ASP A 181 8.20 14.38 18.46
CA ASP A 181 8.42 15.79 18.10
C ASP A 181 7.32 16.70 18.67
N HIS A 182 6.07 16.25 18.63
CA HIS A 182 4.95 17.02 19.21
C HIS A 182 5.02 17.17 20.74
N ILE A 183 5.69 16.26 21.44
CA ILE A 183 5.89 16.35 22.90
C ILE A 183 7.01 17.34 23.22
N VAL A 184 7.92 17.57 22.29
CA VAL A 184 9.12 18.39 22.43
C VAL A 184 8.87 19.86 22.09
N GLN A 185 7.91 20.15 21.22
CA GLN A 185 7.48 21.52 20.84
C GLN A 185 6.55 22.13 21.89
#